data_06f2214af732117a19261c4fc46fcc13
#
_entry.id   06f2214af732117a19261c4fc46fcc13
#
_cell.length_a   1.000
_cell.length_b   1.000
_cell.length_c   1.000
_cell.angle_alpha   90.00
_cell.angle_beta   90.00
_cell.angle_gamma   90.00
#
_symmetry.space_group_name_H-M   'P 1'
#
loop_
_entity.id
_entity.type
_entity.pdbx_description
1 polymer ?
#
loop_
_entity_poly.entity_id
_entity_poly.type
_entity_poly.pdbx_seq_one_letter_code
_entity_poly.pdbx_strand_id
1 'polypeptide(L)'
;MKWQFNQVIKENIITTQSYGAVIKAGVVREHTTGKRVKIEPYTIIKVVGFDFSIKRVIIECTKGLEVLRADVDIDFLMIHCQIETPDPNQEVKAIMVQHVAHNLLDKDTVIFILIMTLTYIVGMVLGKGL
;
A
#
# COMPACT_ATOMS: atom_id res chain seq x y z
N MET A 1 -20.66 11.89 -8.66
CA MET A 1 -20.63 10.69 -9.50
C MET A 1 -20.42 9.47 -8.62
N LYS A 2 -21.31 8.53 -8.72
CA LYS A 2 -21.22 7.33 -7.90
C LYS A 2 -20.43 6.24 -8.65
N TRP A 3 -19.41 5.68 -8.01
CA TRP A 3 -18.60 4.64 -8.60
C TRP A 3 -19.34 3.30 -8.58
N GLN A 4 -19.28 2.58 -9.70
CA GLN A 4 -19.89 1.27 -9.84
C GLN A 4 -18.83 0.19 -9.63
N PHE A 5 -19.12 -0.77 -8.73
CA PHE A 5 -18.19 -1.86 -8.41
C PHE A 5 -17.76 -2.64 -9.66
N ASN A 6 -18.72 -3.07 -10.47
CA ASN A 6 -18.41 -3.86 -11.67
C ASN A 6 -17.56 -3.08 -12.68
N GLN A 7 -17.85 -1.80 -12.85
CA GLN A 7 -17.11 -0.94 -13.78
C GLN A 7 -15.67 -0.73 -13.33
N VAL A 8 -15.48 -0.45 -12.04
CA VAL A 8 -14.16 -0.20 -11.46
C VAL A 8 -13.26 -1.42 -11.64
N ILE A 9 -13.79 -2.62 -11.45
CA ILE A 9 -13.03 -3.86 -11.61
C ILE A 9 -12.79 -4.16 -13.09
N LYS A 10 -13.80 -4.02 -13.93
CA LYS A 10 -13.69 -4.28 -15.38
C LYS A 10 -12.65 -3.39 -16.05
N GLU A 11 -12.59 -2.12 -15.65
CA GLU A 11 -11.65 -1.14 -16.20
C GLU A 11 -10.29 -1.15 -15.49
N ASN A 12 -10.07 -2.07 -14.56
CA ASN A 12 -8.84 -2.19 -13.79
C ASN A 12 -8.45 -0.91 -13.05
N ILE A 13 -9.44 -0.11 -12.64
CA ILE A 13 -9.19 1.08 -11.81
C ILE A 13 -8.69 0.66 -10.44
N ILE A 14 -9.24 -0.43 -9.88
CA ILE A 14 -8.76 -1.07 -8.67
C ILE A 14 -8.53 -2.55 -8.95
N THR A 15 -7.36 -3.05 -8.58
CA THR A 15 -6.99 -4.46 -8.74
C THR A 15 -6.46 -5.00 -7.41
N THR A 16 -6.20 -6.31 -7.33
CA THR A 16 -5.58 -6.93 -6.16
C THR A 16 -4.14 -6.49 -5.92
N GLN A 17 -3.58 -5.70 -6.83
CA GLN A 17 -2.26 -5.09 -6.66
C GLN A 17 -2.34 -3.63 -6.24
N SER A 18 -3.53 -3.06 -6.17
CA SER A 18 -3.72 -1.68 -5.74
C SER A 18 -3.34 -1.50 -4.28
N TYR A 19 -2.70 -0.39 -3.99
CA TYR A 19 -2.26 -0.04 -2.64
C TYR A 19 -2.38 1.47 -2.45
N GLY A 20 -2.31 1.92 -1.22
CA GLY A 20 -2.39 3.33 -0.95
C GLY A 20 -2.45 3.63 0.53
N ALA A 21 -3.01 4.77 0.85
CA ALA A 21 -3.16 5.22 2.23
C ALA A 21 -4.51 5.90 2.44
N VAL A 22 -5.00 5.81 3.67
CA VAL A 22 -6.19 6.54 4.08
C VAL A 22 -5.83 8.01 4.21
N ILE A 23 -6.57 8.88 3.54
CA ILE A 23 -6.39 10.34 3.63
C ILE A 23 -7.44 10.99 4.50
N LYS A 24 -8.61 10.36 4.64
CA LYS A 24 -9.72 10.86 5.45
C LYS A 24 -10.23 9.74 6.34
N ALA A 25 -10.30 9.99 7.63
CA ALA A 25 -10.79 8.99 8.58
C ALA A 25 -12.19 8.49 8.21
N GLY A 26 -12.42 7.21 8.43
CA GLY A 26 -13.71 6.58 8.16
C GLY A 26 -13.87 5.32 8.98
N VAL A 27 -15.01 4.66 8.80
CA VAL A 27 -15.34 3.42 9.50
C VAL A 27 -15.39 2.29 8.49
N VAL A 28 -14.71 1.20 8.80
CA VAL A 28 -14.69 -0.01 7.99
C VAL A 28 -15.27 -1.18 8.77
N ARG A 29 -15.65 -2.21 8.07
CA ARG A 29 -16.15 -3.44 8.67
C ARG A 29 -15.06 -4.51 8.62
N GLU A 30 -14.68 -5.03 9.78
CA GLU A 30 -13.73 -6.13 9.84
C GLU A 30 -14.29 -7.36 9.14
N HIS A 31 -13.49 -7.95 8.24
CA HIS A 31 -13.91 -9.05 7.38
C HIS A 31 -14.34 -10.30 8.17
N THR A 32 -13.61 -10.65 9.22
CA THR A 32 -13.84 -11.88 9.98
C THR A 32 -15.00 -11.74 10.98
N THR A 33 -15.03 -10.66 11.74
CA THR A 33 -15.99 -10.48 12.84
C THR A 33 -17.20 -9.63 12.47
N GLY A 34 -17.13 -8.87 11.38
CA GLY A 34 -18.16 -7.91 11.01
C GLY A 34 -18.20 -6.67 11.90
N LYS A 35 -17.25 -6.53 12.80
CA LYS A 35 -17.19 -5.41 13.74
C LYS A 35 -16.76 -4.12 13.02
N ARG A 36 -17.40 -3.01 13.35
CA ARG A 36 -17.03 -1.70 12.81
C ARG A 36 -15.78 -1.18 13.50
N VAL A 37 -14.81 -0.76 12.71
CA VAL A 37 -13.53 -0.25 13.19
C VAL A 37 -13.26 1.10 12.53
N LYS A 38 -12.86 2.08 13.32
CA LYS A 38 -12.45 3.38 12.80
C LYS A 38 -11.04 3.30 12.24
N ILE A 39 -10.87 3.77 11.02
CA ILE A 39 -9.57 3.84 10.36
C ILE A 39 -9.13 5.30 10.29
N GLU A 40 -7.93 5.57 10.78
CA GLU A 40 -7.36 6.90 10.84
C GLU A 40 -6.56 7.24 9.58
N PRO A 41 -6.35 8.54 9.31
CA PRO A 41 -5.45 8.95 8.23
C PRO A 41 -4.06 8.34 8.38
N TYR A 42 -3.38 8.16 7.25
CA TYR A 42 -2.04 7.56 7.12
C TYR A 42 -1.99 6.05 7.39
N THR A 43 -3.14 5.39 7.58
CA THR A 43 -3.19 3.93 7.58
C THR A 43 -2.91 3.43 6.17
N ILE A 44 -1.96 2.51 6.04
CA ILE A 44 -1.61 1.92 4.74
C ILE A 44 -2.66 0.87 4.40
N ILE A 45 -3.12 0.89 3.16
CA ILE A 45 -4.08 -0.09 2.66
C ILE A 45 -3.54 -0.82 1.45
N LYS A 46 -3.93 -2.07 1.33
CA LYS A 46 -3.64 -2.91 0.18
C LYS A 46 -4.90 -3.68 -0.19
N VAL A 47 -5.25 -3.68 -1.46
CA VAL A 47 -6.38 -4.47 -1.95
C VAL A 47 -5.92 -5.91 -2.07
N VAL A 48 -6.60 -6.82 -1.37
CA VAL A 48 -6.25 -8.24 -1.34
C VAL A 48 -7.27 -9.13 -2.04
N GLY A 49 -8.46 -8.62 -2.29
CA GLY A 49 -9.48 -9.40 -2.98
C GLY A 49 -10.76 -8.62 -3.22
N PHE A 50 -11.71 -9.30 -3.84
CA PHE A 50 -13.03 -8.75 -4.12
C PHE A 50 -14.09 -9.78 -3.73
N ASP A 51 -15.15 -9.33 -3.07
CA ASP A 51 -16.32 -10.15 -2.83
C ASP A 51 -17.43 -9.72 -3.80
N PHE A 52 -17.60 -10.52 -4.85
CA PHE A 52 -18.58 -10.20 -5.91
C PHE A 52 -20.01 -10.38 -5.44
N SER A 53 -20.25 -11.20 -4.44
CA SER A 53 -21.61 -11.46 -3.94
C SER A 53 -22.20 -10.24 -3.24
N ILE A 54 -21.41 -9.50 -2.49
CA ILE A 54 -21.83 -8.30 -1.78
C ILE A 54 -21.26 -7.02 -2.39
N LYS A 55 -20.52 -7.14 -3.49
CA LYS A 55 -19.89 -6.01 -4.21
C LYS A 55 -19.02 -5.16 -3.31
N ARG A 56 -18.14 -5.79 -2.55
CA ARG A 56 -17.20 -5.14 -1.66
C ARG A 56 -15.76 -5.49 -2.02
N VAL A 57 -14.87 -4.58 -1.67
CA VAL A 57 -13.43 -4.78 -1.83
C VAL A 57 -12.87 -5.21 -0.49
N ILE A 58 -12.08 -6.27 -0.51
CA ILE A 58 -11.37 -6.74 0.69
C ILE A 58 -10.02 -6.07 0.71
N ILE A 59 -9.78 -5.29 1.76
CA ILE A 59 -8.52 -4.57 1.94
C ILE A 59 -7.83 -5.04 3.21
N GLU A 60 -6.52 -4.87 3.21
CA GLU A 60 -5.68 -5.09 4.37
C GLU A 60 -5.17 -3.73 4.84
N CYS A 61 -5.53 -3.35 6.07
CA CYS A 61 -5.13 -2.09 6.68
C CYS A 61 -3.97 -2.35 7.63
N THR A 62 -2.88 -1.62 7.46
CA THR A 62 -1.69 -1.77 8.30
C THR A 62 -1.40 -0.45 9.00
N LYS A 63 -1.33 -0.51 10.34
CA LYS A 63 -0.93 0.62 11.16
C LYS A 63 0.07 0.12 12.19
N GLY A 64 1.33 0.52 12.04
CA GLY A 64 2.41 -0.02 12.87
C GLY A 64 2.56 -1.53 12.67
N LEU A 65 2.41 -2.30 13.74
CA LEU A 65 2.47 -3.77 13.69
C LEU A 65 1.10 -4.42 13.56
N GLU A 66 0.04 -3.64 13.63
CA GLU A 66 -1.33 -4.18 13.54
C GLU A 66 -1.77 -4.27 12.10
N VAL A 67 -2.35 -5.41 11.75
CA VAL A 67 -2.90 -5.70 10.42
C VAL A 67 -4.37 -6.09 10.58
N LEU A 68 -5.24 -5.40 9.85
CA LEU A 68 -6.68 -5.61 9.88
C LEU A 68 -7.18 -5.85 8.46
N ARG A 69 -7.96 -6.90 8.26
CA ARG A 69 -8.69 -7.10 7.01
C ARG A 69 -10.10 -6.54 7.14
N ALA A 70 -10.52 -5.80 6.14
CA ALA A 70 -11.80 -5.13 6.16
C ALA A 70 -12.49 -5.21 4.80
N ASP A 71 -13.82 -5.21 4.83
CA ASP A 71 -14.66 -5.11 3.64
C ASP A 71 -15.10 -3.67 3.48
N VAL A 72 -14.87 -3.08 2.32
CA VAL A 72 -15.23 -1.69 2.06
C VAL A 72 -15.94 -1.55 0.72
N ASP A 73 -16.76 -0.53 0.63
CA ASP A 73 -17.38 -0.11 -0.63
C ASP A 73 -16.35 0.55 -1.54
N ILE A 74 -16.61 0.54 -2.83
CA ILE A 74 -15.81 1.29 -3.79
C ILE A 74 -15.79 2.78 -3.43
N ASP A 75 -16.91 3.32 -2.98
CA ASP A 75 -17.01 4.74 -2.60
C ASP A 75 -16.07 5.07 -1.44
N PHE A 76 -15.91 4.17 -0.48
CA PHE A 76 -14.96 4.38 0.62
C PHE A 76 -13.53 4.54 0.07
N LEU A 77 -13.12 3.67 -0.84
CA LEU A 77 -11.78 3.72 -1.41
C LEU A 77 -11.55 5.01 -2.20
N MET A 78 -12.56 5.45 -2.96
CA MET A 78 -12.43 6.64 -3.81
C MET A 78 -12.50 7.95 -3.03
N ILE A 79 -13.24 7.99 -1.91
CA ILE A 79 -13.46 9.22 -1.13
C ILE A 79 -12.44 9.32 0.02
N HIS A 80 -12.19 8.24 0.73
CA HIS A 80 -11.39 8.25 1.96
C HIS A 80 -9.92 7.88 1.75
N CYS A 81 -9.58 7.32 0.60
CA CYS A 81 -8.24 6.79 0.36
C CYS A 81 -7.63 7.36 -0.91
N GLN A 82 -6.33 7.46 -0.93
CA GLN A 82 -5.56 7.69 -2.14
C GLN A 82 -4.95 6.36 -2.55
N ILE A 83 -5.38 5.85 -3.71
CA ILE A 83 -5.01 4.51 -4.17
C ILE A 83 -4.29 4.60 -5.50
N GLU A 84 -3.25 3.80 -5.64
CA GLU A 84 -2.50 3.63 -6.86
C GLU A 84 -2.61 2.18 -7.31
N THR A 85 -2.90 2.00 -8.60
CA THR A 85 -2.88 0.69 -9.24
C THR A 85 -1.63 0.62 -10.09
N PRO A 86 -0.66 -0.25 -9.74
CA PRO A 86 0.54 -0.36 -10.55
C PRO A 86 0.22 -0.86 -11.94
N ASP A 87 0.86 -0.25 -12.95
CA ASP A 87 0.82 -0.73 -14.31
C ASP A 87 1.51 -2.10 -14.35
N PRO A 88 0.86 -3.16 -14.84
CA PRO A 88 1.47 -4.48 -14.90
C PRO A 88 2.75 -4.53 -15.74
N ASN A 89 2.97 -3.56 -16.61
CA ASN A 89 4.18 -3.46 -17.43
C ASN A 89 5.24 -2.53 -16.87
N GLN A 90 4.94 -1.80 -15.80
CA GLN A 90 5.88 -0.89 -15.14
C GLN A 90 6.30 -1.44 -13.79
N GLU A 91 7.55 -1.81 -13.70
CA GLU A 91 8.36 -1.84 -12.48
C GLU A 91 7.68 -2.31 -11.20
N VAL A 92 7.00 -3.46 -11.28
CA VAL A 92 6.57 -4.18 -10.08
C VAL A 92 7.73 -4.28 -9.09
N LYS A 93 8.96 -4.40 -9.60
CA LYS A 93 10.17 -4.44 -8.78
C LYS A 93 10.41 -3.14 -8.01
N ALA A 94 10.28 -1.97 -8.64
CA ALA A 94 10.51 -0.69 -7.97
C ALA A 94 9.46 -0.44 -6.89
N ILE A 95 8.20 -0.75 -7.17
CA ILE A 95 7.11 -0.62 -6.22
C ILE A 95 7.29 -1.57 -5.04
N MET A 96 7.65 -2.83 -5.29
CA MET A 96 7.93 -3.80 -4.25
C MET A 96 9.14 -3.40 -3.41
N VAL A 97 10.20 -2.88 -4.03
CA VAL A 97 11.39 -2.40 -3.30
C VAL A 97 11.03 -1.22 -2.40
N GLN A 98 10.26 -0.25 -2.89
CA GLN A 98 9.80 0.87 -2.06
C GLN A 98 8.91 0.41 -0.91
N HIS A 99 7.99 -0.51 -1.17
CA HIS A 99 7.10 -1.03 -0.16
C HIS A 99 7.86 -1.83 0.90
N VAL A 100 8.77 -2.69 0.49
CA VAL A 100 9.63 -3.47 1.38
C VAL A 100 10.53 -2.54 2.20
N ALA A 101 11.17 -1.56 1.57
CA ALA A 101 12.00 -0.58 2.27
C ALA A 101 11.21 0.20 3.31
N HIS A 102 9.98 0.59 2.99
CA HIS A 102 9.13 1.37 3.89
C HIS A 102 8.63 0.55 5.09
N ASN A 103 8.37 -0.75 4.89
CA ASN A 103 7.80 -1.61 5.93
C ASN A 103 8.85 -2.38 6.74
N LEU A 104 9.98 -2.73 6.16
CA LEU A 104 11.01 -3.56 6.80
C LEU A 104 12.19 -2.77 7.33
N LEU A 105 12.48 -1.60 6.75
CA LEU A 105 13.62 -0.79 7.14
C LEU A 105 13.12 0.44 7.89
N ASP A 106 13.57 0.59 9.13
CA ASP A 106 13.37 1.84 9.82
C ASP A 106 14.29 2.92 9.20
N LYS A 107 14.09 4.15 9.60
CA LYS A 107 14.83 5.29 9.07
C LYS A 107 16.33 5.17 9.34
N ASP A 108 16.72 4.64 10.50
CA ASP A 108 18.12 4.51 10.88
C ASP A 108 18.82 3.43 10.06
N THR A 109 18.13 2.33 9.76
CA THR A 109 18.67 1.26 8.90
C THR A 109 18.91 1.76 7.48
N VAL A 110 18.00 2.57 6.93
CA VAL A 110 18.14 3.16 5.60
C VAL A 110 19.36 4.09 5.57
N ILE A 111 19.53 4.94 6.57
CA ILE A 111 20.66 5.85 6.68
C ILE A 111 21.97 5.05 6.77
N PHE A 112 21.99 3.98 7.58
CA PHE A 112 23.16 3.12 7.73
C PHE A 112 23.56 2.49 6.39
N ILE A 113 22.63 1.97 5.62
CA ILE A 113 22.88 1.39 4.31
C ILE A 113 23.46 2.43 3.34
N LEU A 114 22.92 3.65 3.35
CA LEU A 114 23.43 4.73 2.51
C LEU A 114 24.86 5.11 2.86
N ILE A 115 25.19 5.20 4.14
CA ILE A 115 26.55 5.49 4.62
C ILE A 115 27.52 4.39 4.18
N MET A 116 27.16 3.13 4.36
CA MET A 116 27.98 2.00 3.94
C MET A 116 28.25 2.00 2.44
N THR A 117 27.23 2.29 1.63
CA THR A 117 27.36 2.37 0.17
C THR A 117 28.29 3.50 -0.24
N LEU A 118 28.14 4.69 0.36
CA LEU A 118 29.02 5.83 0.08
C LEU A 118 30.47 5.54 0.46
N THR A 119 30.71 4.93 1.62
CA THR A 119 32.03 4.55 2.07
C THR A 119 32.69 3.58 1.10
N TYR A 120 31.94 2.62 0.59
CA TYR A 120 32.43 1.65 -0.38
C TYR A 120 32.84 2.33 -1.69
N ILE A 121 32.01 3.24 -2.22
CA ILE A 121 32.31 3.97 -3.45
C ILE A 121 33.53 4.85 -3.30
N VAL A 122 33.64 5.59 -2.19
CA VAL A 122 34.81 6.43 -1.91
C VAL A 122 36.06 5.58 -1.81
N GLY A 123 36.03 4.44 -1.12
CA GLY A 123 37.15 3.51 -1.03
C GLY A 123 37.58 3.00 -2.40
N MET A 124 36.65 2.67 -3.30
CA MET A 124 36.97 2.25 -4.66
C MET A 124 37.65 3.36 -5.48
N VAL A 125 37.16 4.58 -5.38
CA VAL A 125 37.71 5.72 -6.11
C VAL A 125 39.12 6.04 -5.62
N LEU A 126 39.31 6.10 -4.30
CA LEU A 126 40.64 6.36 -3.72
C LEU A 126 41.60 5.23 -4.02
N GLY A 127 41.18 3.96 -3.99
CA GLY A 127 41.97 2.82 -4.34
C GLY A 127 42.48 2.82 -5.78
N LYS A 128 41.71 3.37 -6.71
CA LYS A 128 42.09 3.52 -8.12
C LYS A 128 42.96 4.75 -8.38
N GLY A 129 42.88 5.75 -7.52
CA GLY A 129 43.62 7.00 -7.64
C GLY A 129 45.06 6.91 -7.11
N LEU A 130 45.36 5.82 -6.44
CA LEU A 130 46.68 5.54 -5.91
C LEU A 130 47.42 4.56 -6.82
#